data_d7aaf1b1d2718a02bc04ad455671659f
#
_entry.id   d7aaf1b1d2718a02bc04ad455671659f
#
_cell.length_a   1.000
_cell.length_b   1.000
_cell.length_c   1.000
_cell.angle_alpha   90.00
_cell.angle_beta   90.00
_cell.angle_gamma   90.00
#
_symmetry.space_group_name_H-M   'P 1'
#
loop_
_entity.id
_entity.type
_entity.pdbx_description
1 polymer ?
#
loop_
_entity_poly.entity_id
_entity_poly.type
_entity_poly.pdbx_seq_one_letter_code
_entity_poly.pdbx_strand_id
1 'polypeptide(L)'
;MARSPIHPGEILADELAEIGISPTELARQIRVTPGRLSEIINGKRAITGDTALRLGHWFRNSAEFWLNLQSAYDLRRAREAAGAEIGGLPVRPEAANAATSAGR
;
A
#
# COMPACT_ATOMS: atom_id res chain seq x y z
N MET A 1 9.40 7.42 -19.38
CA MET A 1 8.76 6.19 -19.41
C MET A 1 8.32 5.71 -18.05
N ALA A 2 7.10 5.41 -17.92
CA ALA A 2 6.54 5.03 -16.65
C ALA A 2 6.94 3.60 -16.31
N ARG A 3 7.30 3.39 -15.07
CA ARG A 3 7.56 2.05 -14.59
C ARG A 3 6.27 1.46 -14.06
N SER A 4 6.20 0.15 -14.02
CA SER A 4 5.08 -0.51 -13.38
C SER A 4 5.03 -0.13 -11.91
N PRO A 5 3.84 0.01 -11.34
CA PRO A 5 3.75 0.27 -9.92
C PRO A 5 4.37 -0.87 -9.12
N ILE A 6 5.03 -0.52 -8.03
CA ILE A 6 5.66 -1.52 -7.18
C ILE A 6 4.72 -1.85 -6.04
N HIS A 7 4.33 -3.11 -5.96
CA HIS A 7 3.48 -3.56 -4.88
C HIS A 7 4.31 -3.69 -3.59
N PRO A 8 3.75 -3.31 -2.44
CA PRO A 8 4.50 -3.45 -1.18
C PRO A 8 5.03 -4.85 -0.93
N GLY A 9 4.37 -5.87 -1.50
CA GLY A 9 4.85 -7.23 -1.37
C GLY A 9 6.23 -7.45 -1.96
N GLU A 10 6.59 -6.69 -3.00
CA GLU A 10 7.93 -6.80 -3.57
C GLU A 10 8.98 -6.29 -2.60
N ILE A 11 8.66 -5.19 -1.93
CA ILE A 11 9.58 -4.64 -0.94
C ILE A 11 9.72 -5.59 0.23
N LEU A 12 8.60 -6.17 0.66
CA LEU A 12 8.62 -7.14 1.73
C LEU A 12 9.49 -8.35 1.37
N ALA A 13 9.33 -8.86 0.14
CA ALA A 13 10.12 -10.00 -0.30
C ALA A 13 11.60 -9.68 -0.32
N ASP A 14 11.96 -8.48 -0.79
CA ASP A 14 13.35 -8.07 -0.84
C ASP A 14 13.96 -7.97 0.55
N GLU A 15 13.20 -7.39 1.49
CA GLU A 15 13.69 -7.27 2.85
C GLU A 15 13.92 -8.64 3.48
N LEU A 16 12.99 -9.55 3.27
CA LEU A 16 13.13 -10.89 3.84
C LEU A 16 14.31 -11.63 3.24
N ALA A 17 14.52 -11.48 1.94
CA ALA A 17 15.67 -12.10 1.30
C ALA A 17 16.97 -11.57 1.87
N GLU A 18 17.01 -10.27 2.13
CA GLU A 18 18.21 -9.63 2.65
C GLU A 18 18.57 -10.16 4.03
N ILE A 19 17.60 -10.37 4.89
CA ILE A 19 17.89 -10.83 6.24
C ILE A 19 17.84 -12.35 6.37
N GLY A 20 17.47 -13.05 5.31
CA GLY A 20 17.53 -14.51 5.31
C GLY A 20 16.38 -15.18 6.04
N ILE A 21 15.22 -14.55 6.10
CA ILE A 21 14.04 -15.10 6.76
C ILE A 21 13.03 -15.48 5.68
N SER A 22 12.47 -16.68 5.78
CA SER A 22 11.47 -17.09 4.81
C SER A 22 10.13 -16.44 5.09
N PRO A 23 9.28 -16.26 4.07
CA PRO A 23 7.94 -15.74 4.31
C PRO A 23 7.14 -16.58 5.30
N THR A 24 7.30 -17.90 5.26
CA THR A 24 6.59 -18.76 6.19
C THR A 24 7.03 -18.49 7.63
N GLU A 25 8.31 -18.29 7.84
CA GLU A 25 8.80 -18.00 9.17
C GLU A 25 8.32 -16.63 9.65
N LEU A 26 8.32 -15.63 8.77
CA LEU A 26 7.78 -14.33 9.16
C LEU A 26 6.31 -14.46 9.53
N ALA A 27 5.53 -15.18 8.72
CA ALA A 27 4.11 -15.34 9.00
C ALA A 27 3.90 -15.94 10.38
N ARG A 28 4.73 -16.91 10.74
CA ARG A 28 4.64 -17.52 12.06
C ARG A 28 4.92 -16.49 13.16
N GLN A 29 5.95 -15.69 12.96
CA GLN A 29 6.35 -14.74 14.00
C GLN A 29 5.37 -13.61 14.18
N ILE A 30 4.73 -13.13 13.13
CA ILE A 30 3.76 -12.04 13.26
C ILE A 30 2.33 -12.56 13.36
N ARG A 31 2.17 -13.88 13.37
CA ARG A 31 0.88 -14.53 13.62
C ARG A 31 -0.17 -14.21 12.58
N VAL A 32 0.23 -14.30 11.32
CA VAL A 32 -0.71 -14.29 10.21
C VAL A 32 -0.58 -15.63 9.50
N THR A 33 -1.58 -15.98 8.69
CA THR A 33 -1.49 -17.23 7.96
C THR A 33 -0.42 -17.13 6.89
N PRO A 34 0.30 -18.21 6.62
CA PRO A 34 1.27 -18.20 5.51
C PRO A 34 0.62 -17.84 4.18
N GLY A 35 -0.63 -18.26 3.96
CA GLY A 35 -1.33 -17.92 2.74
C GLY A 35 -1.55 -16.42 2.59
N ARG A 36 -1.93 -15.75 3.68
CA ARG A 36 -2.11 -14.29 3.63
C ARG A 36 -0.80 -13.62 3.23
N LEU A 37 0.30 -14.01 3.87
CA LEU A 37 1.57 -13.37 3.59
C LEU A 37 2.04 -13.68 2.18
N SER A 38 1.85 -14.91 1.74
CA SER A 38 2.21 -15.30 0.37
C SER A 38 1.44 -14.48 -0.66
N GLU A 39 0.16 -14.24 -0.41
CA GLU A 39 -0.64 -13.44 -1.33
C GLU A 39 -0.17 -12.00 -1.39
N ILE A 40 0.24 -11.44 -0.24
CA ILE A 40 0.79 -10.09 -0.23
C ILE A 40 2.08 -10.03 -1.02
N ILE A 41 2.98 -10.98 -0.80
CA ILE A 41 4.26 -11.00 -1.49
C ILE A 41 4.07 -11.14 -3.00
N ASN A 42 3.07 -11.89 -3.41
CA ASN A 42 2.81 -12.09 -4.83
C ASN A 42 1.92 -11.01 -5.44
N GLY A 43 1.61 -9.97 -4.69
CA GLY A 43 0.86 -8.84 -5.21
C GLY A 43 -0.62 -9.10 -5.34
N LYS A 44 -1.14 -10.15 -4.71
CA LYS A 44 -2.54 -10.53 -4.87
C LYS A 44 -3.41 -10.09 -3.70
N ARG A 45 -2.83 -9.49 -2.69
CA ARG A 45 -3.57 -9.01 -1.53
C ARG A 45 -2.94 -7.74 -1.03
N ALA A 46 -3.76 -6.78 -0.63
CA ALA A 46 -3.29 -5.51 -0.11
C ALA A 46 -2.85 -5.67 1.34
N ILE A 47 -1.95 -4.79 1.76
CA ILE A 47 -1.60 -4.67 3.16
C ILE A 47 -2.68 -3.84 3.84
N THR A 48 -3.31 -4.44 4.84
CA THR A 48 -4.34 -3.75 5.63
C THR A 48 -3.71 -3.16 6.89
N GLY A 49 -4.51 -2.41 7.64
CA GLY A 49 -4.02 -1.83 8.89
C GLY A 49 -3.49 -2.87 9.85
N ASP A 50 -4.19 -3.99 9.99
CA ASP A 50 -3.74 -5.05 10.88
C ASP A 50 -2.37 -5.58 10.46
N THR A 51 -2.23 -5.89 9.18
CA THR A 51 -0.96 -6.41 8.70
C THR A 51 0.15 -5.37 8.82
N ALA A 52 -0.18 -4.10 8.54
CA ALA A 52 0.80 -3.03 8.64
C ALA A 52 1.32 -2.87 10.07
N LEU A 53 0.43 -2.99 11.06
CA LEU A 53 0.83 -2.93 12.45
C LEU A 53 1.79 -4.07 12.79
N ARG A 54 1.49 -5.26 12.34
CA ARG A 54 2.33 -6.42 12.60
C ARG A 54 3.68 -6.30 11.93
N LEU A 55 3.70 -5.86 10.68
CA LEU A 55 4.95 -5.68 9.96
C LEU A 55 5.78 -4.55 10.58
N GLY A 56 5.14 -3.44 10.92
CA GLY A 56 5.85 -2.34 11.55
C GLY A 56 6.47 -2.74 12.87
N HIS A 57 5.76 -3.54 13.64
CA HIS A 57 6.27 -4.02 14.91
C HIS A 57 7.51 -4.90 14.69
N TRP A 58 7.41 -5.83 13.75
CA TRP A 58 8.50 -6.79 13.53
C TRP A 58 9.73 -6.15 12.92
N PHE A 59 9.54 -5.26 11.94
CA PHE A 59 10.65 -4.60 11.26
C PHE A 59 11.19 -3.40 12.03
N ARG A 60 10.51 -3.00 13.09
CA ARG A 60 10.87 -1.82 13.87
C ARG A 60 10.79 -0.55 13.03
N ASN A 61 9.81 -0.52 12.17
CA ASN A 61 9.43 0.72 11.49
C ASN A 61 7.96 0.97 11.82
N SER A 62 7.25 1.72 11.03
CA SER A 62 5.89 2.09 11.40
C SER A 62 4.88 1.41 10.53
N ALA A 63 3.65 1.27 11.05
CA ALA A 63 2.54 0.81 10.24
C ALA A 63 2.30 1.75 9.07
N GLU A 64 2.49 3.05 9.31
CA GLU A 64 2.31 4.05 8.27
C GLU A 64 3.25 3.83 7.09
N PHE A 65 4.48 3.40 7.37
CA PHE A 65 5.41 3.09 6.28
C PHE A 65 4.78 2.08 5.31
N TRP A 66 4.24 1.00 5.86
CA TRP A 66 3.68 -0.06 5.03
C TRP A 66 2.40 0.36 4.35
N LEU A 67 1.54 1.11 5.06
CA LEU A 67 0.30 1.60 4.46
C LEU A 67 0.56 2.65 3.39
N ASN A 68 1.59 3.47 3.56
CA ASN A 68 1.93 4.44 2.54
C ASN A 68 2.41 3.77 1.26
N LEU A 69 3.16 2.67 1.38
CA LEU A 69 3.53 1.91 0.20
C LEU A 69 2.30 1.37 -0.53
N GLN A 70 1.35 0.84 0.23
CA GLN A 70 0.13 0.31 -0.37
C GLN A 70 -0.67 1.42 -1.03
N SER A 71 -0.80 2.55 -0.35
CA SER A 71 -1.57 3.66 -0.87
C SER A 71 -0.96 4.21 -2.15
N ALA A 72 0.35 4.34 -2.19
CA ALA A 72 1.02 4.82 -3.40
C ALA A 72 0.80 3.87 -4.57
N TYR A 73 0.85 2.57 -4.30
CA TYR A 73 0.60 1.57 -5.31
C TYR A 73 -0.84 1.68 -5.83
N ASP A 74 -1.79 1.75 -4.90
CA ASP A 74 -3.20 1.81 -5.27
C ASP A 74 -3.51 3.05 -6.09
N LEU A 75 -2.98 4.19 -5.68
CA LEU A 75 -3.24 5.44 -6.39
C LEU A 75 -2.62 5.42 -7.78
N ARG A 76 -1.42 4.88 -7.89
CA ARG A 76 -0.78 4.82 -9.20
C ARG A 76 -1.57 3.94 -10.15
N ARG A 77 -2.02 2.79 -9.67
CA ARG A 77 -2.81 1.91 -10.51
C ARG A 77 -4.13 2.53 -10.91
N ALA A 78 -4.78 3.22 -9.97
CA ALA A 78 -6.04 3.88 -10.27
C ALA A 78 -5.85 5.00 -11.29
N ARG A 79 -4.77 5.75 -11.16
CA ARG A 79 -4.49 6.81 -12.13
C ARG A 79 -4.24 6.26 -13.52
N GLU A 80 -3.54 5.15 -13.60
CA GLU A 80 -3.27 4.54 -14.90
C GLU A 80 -4.55 3.98 -15.51
N ALA A 81 -5.44 3.46 -14.70
CA ALA A 81 -6.66 2.85 -15.20
C ALA A 81 -7.74 3.87 -15.53
N ALA A 82 -7.86 4.92 -14.74
CA ALA A 82 -9.01 5.81 -14.84
C ALA A 82 -8.66 7.29 -14.68
N GLY A 83 -7.38 7.65 -14.66
CA GLY A 83 -7.01 9.04 -14.41
C GLY A 83 -7.57 10.01 -15.42
N ALA A 84 -7.53 9.64 -16.69
CA ALA A 84 -8.04 10.53 -17.72
C ALA A 84 -9.55 10.73 -17.59
N GLU A 85 -10.25 9.64 -17.31
CA GLU A 85 -11.69 9.73 -17.13
C GLU A 85 -12.05 10.59 -15.92
N ILE A 86 -11.35 10.37 -14.82
CA ILE A 86 -11.63 11.13 -13.60
C ILE A 86 -11.27 12.60 -13.79
N GLY A 87 -10.17 12.87 -14.50
CA GLY A 87 -9.78 14.26 -14.76
C GLY A 87 -10.80 15.03 -15.57
N GLY A 88 -11.64 14.32 -16.33
CA GLY A 88 -12.70 14.97 -17.09
C GLY A 88 -14.02 15.12 -16.34
N LEU A 89 -14.09 14.65 -15.08
CA LEU A 89 -15.32 14.78 -14.33
C LEU A 89 -15.59 16.20 -13.90
N PRO A 90 -16.85 16.59 -13.75
CA PRO A 90 -17.16 17.92 -13.24
C PRO A 90 -16.60 18.11 -11.85
N VAL A 91 -16.25 19.34 -11.54
CA VAL A 91 -15.89 19.68 -10.17
C VAL A 91 -17.02 20.51 -9.58
N ARG A 92 -17.09 20.54 -8.27
CA ARG A 92 -18.15 21.30 -7.63
C ARG A 92 -17.98 22.80 -7.91
N PRO A 93 -19.07 23.56 -7.87
CA PRO A 93 -18.96 25.00 -8.13
C PRO A 93 -18.02 25.67 -7.16
N GLU A 94 -17.16 26.49 -7.70
CA GLU A 94 -16.11 27.11 -6.90
C GLU A 94 -16.66 28.05 -5.84
N ALA A 95 -17.69 28.83 -6.21
CA ALA A 95 -18.24 29.78 -5.27
C ALA A 95 -18.72 29.09 -4.01
N ALA A 96 -19.25 27.88 -4.13
CA ALA A 96 -19.82 27.19 -2.98
C ALA A 96 -18.77 26.79 -1.99
N ASN A 97 -17.53 26.59 -2.41
CA ASN A 97 -16.56 26.04 -1.51
C ASN A 97 -15.46 26.99 -1.15
N ALA A 98 -15.52 28.22 -1.64
CA ALA A 98 -14.40 29.13 -1.41
C ALA A 98 -14.11 29.27 0.07
N ALA A 99 -15.13 29.44 0.86
CA ALA A 99 -14.92 29.67 2.28
C ALA A 99 -14.52 28.40 2.98
N THR A 100 -15.09 27.28 2.57
CA THR A 100 -14.85 26.06 3.32
C THR A 100 -13.55 25.42 3.00
N SER A 101 -13.06 25.62 1.81
CA SER A 101 -11.85 24.94 1.43
C SER A 101 -10.68 25.36 2.31
N ALA A 102 -10.78 26.49 2.89
CA ALA A 102 -9.71 26.90 3.77
C ALA A 102 -9.55 25.92 4.89
N GLY A 103 -10.59 25.32 5.20
CA GLY A 103 -10.43 24.46 6.27
C GLY A 103 -9.81 23.22 5.95
N ARG A 104 -9.58 22.98 5.50
CA ARG A 104 -9.21 21.80 5.43
C ARG A 104 -8.60 21.31 5.07
#